data_a60e3f1d82f18878e690cc5fa45ba80d
#
_entry.id   a60e3f1d82f18878e690cc5fa45ba80d
#
_cell.length_a   1.000
_cell.length_b   1.000
_cell.length_c   1.000
_cell.angle_alpha   90.00
_cell.angle_beta   90.00
_cell.angle_gamma   90.00
#
_symmetry.space_group_name_H-M   'P 1'
#
loop_
_entity.id
_entity.type
_entity.pdbx_description
1 polymer ?
#
loop_
_entity_poly.entity_id
_entity_poly.type
_entity_poly.pdbx_seq_one_letter_code
_entity_poly.pdbx_strand_id
1 'polypeptide(L)'
;PGKAVATGKFSISLPNGGVIWATEDPTLGQAELSVSAPTMVPFDGTRITKPVQFFVRGNYSAFVKRFEMTLYRSSDADLIAPIAQFPIDVANVTQADWDGTLPSGVNFRAGDELVYVLRAYDADGNFDETYPRTLQLVKPEEAERGNQILRDSTERFLGTGLSNEQAQNQSLIASVFAENGLRQQNIPIYGSRIRVQGRNLPEGYSLLINGENYPVDLERKFVAEYLVPVGQHAFDIQLQGGAPSLSGEPANTSASSNLRHTLNVDVTGKYFFAVGLADVTIAQNEIGGSNAPFLVDSRYDDDVISDGRLAFYGKAKLKGKYLVTAQADTTERDLEHLFDGFTQADPQDIFRRLDPDLYYPVYGDD
;
A
#
# COMPACT_ATOMS: atom_id res chain seq x y z
N PRO A 1 -3.36 13.69 32.10
CA PRO A 1 -4.23 12.89 31.26
C PRO A 1 -4.82 13.80 30.19
N GLY A 2 -4.10 13.93 29.04
CA GLY A 2 -4.56 14.69 27.89
C GLY A 2 -5.58 13.85 27.15
N LYS A 3 -6.81 14.32 27.07
CA LYS A 3 -7.84 13.79 26.18
C LYS A 3 -7.34 13.89 24.75
N ALA A 4 -7.14 12.75 24.09
CA ALA A 4 -7.11 12.68 22.65
C ALA A 4 -8.49 13.09 22.14
N VAL A 5 -8.58 14.28 21.56
CA VAL A 5 -9.78 14.74 20.88
C VAL A 5 -9.80 14.05 19.51
N ALA A 6 -10.51 12.96 19.42
CA ALA A 6 -10.84 12.35 18.14
C ALA A 6 -11.91 13.24 17.46
N THR A 7 -11.48 14.18 16.65
CA THR A 7 -12.35 15.01 15.82
C THR A 7 -12.33 14.52 14.38
N GLY A 8 -13.01 13.41 14.11
CA GLY A 8 -13.23 12.94 12.75
C GLY A 8 -14.19 11.76 12.72
N LYS A 9 -15.02 11.66 11.70
CA LYS A 9 -15.74 10.41 11.42
C LYS A 9 -14.72 9.40 10.88
N PHE A 10 -14.23 8.54 11.78
CA PHE A 10 -13.33 7.45 11.40
C PHE A 10 -14.07 6.24 10.81
N SER A 11 -15.40 6.26 10.80
CA SER A 11 -16.20 5.15 10.27
C SER A 11 -17.47 5.64 9.60
N ILE A 12 -17.89 4.90 8.57
CA ILE A 12 -19.13 5.05 7.82
C ILE A 12 -19.90 3.74 7.94
N SER A 13 -21.15 3.81 8.38
CA SER A 13 -22.07 2.65 8.32
C SER A 13 -22.77 2.65 6.97
N LEU A 14 -22.76 1.50 6.31
CA LEU A 14 -23.41 1.27 5.02
C LEU A 14 -24.77 0.61 5.22
N PRO A 15 -25.68 0.73 4.23
CA PRO A 15 -26.85 -0.12 4.16
C PRO A 15 -26.42 -1.60 4.23
N ASN A 16 -27.26 -2.46 4.80
CA ASN A 16 -27.02 -3.90 4.99
C ASN A 16 -25.92 -4.28 5.99
N GLY A 17 -25.53 -3.38 6.90
CA GLY A 17 -24.58 -3.67 7.98
C GLY A 17 -23.11 -3.64 7.57
N GLY A 18 -22.82 -3.15 6.36
CA GLY A 18 -21.45 -2.88 5.95
C GLY A 18 -20.85 -1.69 6.72
N VAL A 19 -19.54 -1.67 6.84
CA VAL A 19 -18.81 -0.58 7.49
C VAL A 19 -17.51 -0.28 6.75
N ILE A 20 -17.19 1.02 6.63
CA ILE A 20 -15.92 1.52 6.13
C ILE A 20 -15.31 2.39 7.24
N TRP A 21 -14.02 2.22 7.52
CA TRP A 21 -13.34 3.01 8.54
C TRP A 21 -11.90 3.31 8.12
N ALA A 22 -11.32 4.34 8.73
CA ALA A 22 -9.93 4.69 8.57
C ALA A 22 -9.17 4.54 9.88
N THR A 23 -7.94 4.08 9.80
CA THR A 23 -7.00 3.99 10.92
C THR A 23 -5.70 4.68 10.56
N GLU A 24 -5.13 5.44 11.50
CA GLU A 24 -3.80 6.00 11.37
C GLU A 24 -2.77 5.03 11.97
N ASP A 25 -1.73 4.73 11.21
CA ASP A 25 -0.53 4.06 11.67
C ASP A 25 0.64 5.07 11.58
N PRO A 26 1.29 5.40 12.69
CA PRO A 26 2.40 6.34 12.71
C PRO A 26 3.64 5.83 11.95
N THR A 27 3.70 4.53 11.65
CA THR A 27 4.72 3.96 10.77
C THR A 27 4.39 4.26 9.32
N LEU A 28 5.42 4.56 8.54
CA LEU A 28 5.28 4.68 7.09
C LEU A 28 5.34 3.28 6.49
N GLY A 29 4.37 2.98 5.63
CA GLY A 29 4.43 1.82 4.76
C GLY A 29 5.37 2.05 3.58
N GLN A 30 5.44 1.07 2.71
CA GLN A 30 6.18 1.17 1.46
C GLN A 30 5.50 2.15 0.51
N ALA A 31 6.29 2.98 -0.18
CA ALA A 31 5.79 3.79 -1.29
C ALA A 31 5.46 2.88 -2.47
N GLU A 32 4.31 3.08 -3.06
CA GLU A 32 3.86 2.33 -4.23
C GLU A 32 3.54 3.27 -5.38
N LEU A 33 4.08 2.95 -6.55
CA LEU A 33 3.78 3.62 -7.81
C LEU A 33 3.74 2.57 -8.92
N SER A 34 2.62 2.47 -9.59
CA SER A 34 2.42 1.49 -10.66
C SER A 34 1.70 2.11 -11.84
N VAL A 35 1.98 1.57 -13.01
CA VAL A 35 1.31 1.93 -14.25
C VAL A 35 1.09 0.69 -15.10
N SER A 36 -0.07 0.59 -15.73
CA SER A 36 -0.38 -0.46 -16.71
C SER A 36 -0.99 0.11 -17.97
N ALA A 37 -0.76 -0.55 -19.08
CA ALA A 37 -1.30 -0.23 -20.39
C ALA A 37 -1.58 -1.53 -21.17
N PRO A 38 -2.43 -1.49 -22.21
CA PRO A 38 -2.61 -2.64 -23.10
C PRO A 38 -1.28 -3.13 -23.66
N THR A 39 -1.04 -4.43 -23.56
CA THR A 39 0.19 -5.04 -24.11
C THR A 39 0.22 -5.01 -25.63
N MET A 40 -0.95 -5.01 -26.29
CA MET A 40 -1.11 -4.97 -27.73
C MET A 40 -1.85 -3.69 -28.16
N VAL A 41 -1.19 -2.90 -28.99
CA VAL A 41 -1.72 -1.62 -29.47
C VAL A 41 -1.96 -1.72 -30.98
N PRO A 42 -3.19 -1.44 -31.48
CA PRO A 42 -3.50 -1.59 -32.89
C PRO A 42 -2.83 -0.49 -33.74
N PHE A 43 -2.01 -0.93 -34.70
CA PHE A 43 -1.23 -0.11 -35.60
C PHE A 43 -1.49 -0.50 -37.08
N ASP A 44 -1.86 0.48 -37.91
CA ASP A 44 -2.23 0.24 -39.32
C ASP A 44 -1.02 0.28 -40.30
N GLY A 45 0.19 0.45 -39.78
CA GLY A 45 1.40 0.62 -40.58
C GLY A 45 1.86 2.08 -40.67
N THR A 46 1.03 3.03 -40.30
CA THR A 46 1.34 4.47 -40.33
C THR A 46 1.04 5.16 -38.99
N ARG A 47 -0.01 4.71 -38.31
CA ARG A 47 -0.46 5.31 -37.04
C ARG A 47 -1.09 4.28 -36.11
N ILE A 48 -1.12 4.60 -34.84
CA ILE A 48 -1.92 3.92 -33.85
C ILE A 48 -3.39 4.31 -34.09
N THR A 49 -4.27 3.30 -34.19
CA THR A 49 -5.66 3.52 -34.63
C THR A 49 -6.63 3.78 -33.50
N LYS A 50 -6.22 3.52 -32.25
CA LYS A 50 -7.02 3.81 -31.03
C LYS A 50 -6.11 4.44 -29.99
N PRO A 51 -6.59 5.41 -29.19
CA PRO A 51 -5.85 5.93 -28.04
C PRO A 51 -5.41 4.81 -27.09
N VAL A 52 -4.24 4.97 -26.52
CA VAL A 52 -3.68 4.04 -25.52
C VAL A 52 -4.02 4.56 -24.14
N GLN A 53 -4.76 3.78 -23.37
CA GLN A 53 -5.10 4.11 -21.99
C GLN A 53 -4.06 3.57 -21.04
N PHE A 54 -3.53 4.45 -20.19
CA PHE A 54 -2.64 4.11 -19.09
C PHE A 54 -3.41 4.22 -17.77
N PHE A 55 -3.38 3.16 -16.99
CA PHE A 55 -3.91 3.17 -15.62
C PHE A 55 -2.73 3.39 -14.67
N VAL A 56 -2.89 4.34 -13.77
CA VAL A 56 -1.85 4.76 -12.83
C VAL A 56 -2.37 4.61 -11.41
N ARG A 57 -1.54 4.13 -10.52
CA ARG A 57 -1.80 4.06 -9.09
C ARG A 57 -0.59 4.52 -8.30
N GLY A 58 -0.83 5.32 -7.26
CA GLY A 58 0.19 5.69 -6.28
C GLY A 58 -0.43 5.92 -4.92
N ASN A 59 0.18 5.38 -3.87
CA ASN A 59 -0.32 5.50 -2.50
C ASN A 59 0.19 6.75 -1.75
N TYR A 60 1.01 7.59 -2.40
CA TYR A 60 1.62 8.79 -1.82
C TYR A 60 1.37 10.06 -2.64
N SER A 61 0.24 10.14 -3.31
CA SER A 61 -0.14 11.28 -4.17
C SER A 61 -0.10 12.64 -3.46
N ALA A 62 -0.23 12.67 -2.13
CA ALA A 62 -0.10 13.89 -1.33
C ALA A 62 1.29 14.56 -1.41
N PHE A 63 2.33 13.82 -1.80
CA PHE A 63 3.70 14.31 -1.98
C PHE A 63 4.03 14.64 -3.43
N VAL A 64 3.18 14.23 -4.37
CA VAL A 64 3.41 14.38 -5.80
C VAL A 64 2.77 15.66 -6.31
N LYS A 65 3.48 16.41 -7.15
CA LYS A 65 3.00 17.62 -7.81
C LYS A 65 2.61 17.39 -9.25
N ARG A 66 3.29 16.48 -9.93
CA ARG A 66 2.96 16.10 -11.31
C ARG A 66 3.41 14.68 -11.58
N PHE A 67 2.68 14.01 -12.44
CA PHE A 67 3.11 12.77 -13.07
C PHE A 67 3.47 13.05 -14.53
N GLU A 68 4.37 12.24 -15.06
CA GLU A 68 4.83 12.34 -16.44
C GLU A 68 5.02 10.96 -17.01
N MET A 69 4.33 10.69 -18.11
CA MET A 69 4.50 9.47 -18.89
C MET A 69 5.49 9.72 -20.00
N THR A 70 6.45 8.84 -20.15
CA THR A 70 7.44 8.88 -21.23
C THR A 70 7.49 7.55 -21.95
N LEU A 71 7.45 7.59 -23.28
CA LEU A 71 7.56 6.43 -24.14
C LEU A 71 8.87 6.48 -24.93
N TYR A 72 9.46 5.31 -25.10
CA TYR A 72 10.72 5.11 -25.81
C TYR A 72 10.59 3.93 -26.81
N ARG A 73 11.53 3.81 -27.73
CA ARG A 73 11.69 2.56 -28.50
C ARG A 73 12.33 1.50 -27.61
N SER A 74 11.97 0.24 -27.80
CA SER A 74 12.64 -0.87 -27.10
C SER A 74 14.12 -1.00 -27.44
N SER A 75 14.55 -0.46 -28.60
CA SER A 75 15.96 -0.38 -29.00
C SER A 75 16.77 0.69 -28.26
N ASP A 76 16.11 1.63 -27.56
CA ASP A 76 16.74 2.66 -26.72
C ASP A 76 16.92 2.09 -25.29
N ALA A 77 17.95 1.28 -25.10
CA ALA A 77 18.20 0.60 -23.82
C ALA A 77 18.47 1.59 -22.65
N ASP A 78 19.01 2.76 -22.95
CA ASP A 78 19.35 3.78 -21.96
C ASP A 78 18.20 4.76 -21.69
N LEU A 79 17.08 4.66 -22.42
CA LEU A 79 15.89 5.51 -22.29
C LEU A 79 16.21 7.02 -22.40
N ILE A 80 17.01 7.39 -23.40
CA ILE A 80 17.50 8.75 -23.59
C ILE A 80 16.67 9.52 -24.63
N ALA A 81 16.17 8.86 -25.66
CA ALA A 81 15.46 9.48 -26.78
C ALA A 81 13.95 9.19 -26.73
N PRO A 82 13.16 10.00 -26.03
CA PRO A 82 11.73 9.79 -25.92
C PRO A 82 11.03 9.99 -27.27
N ILE A 83 10.08 9.10 -27.59
CA ILE A 83 9.19 9.24 -28.74
C ILE A 83 7.89 9.97 -28.42
N ALA A 84 7.46 9.93 -27.16
CA ALA A 84 6.35 10.70 -26.66
C ALA A 84 6.56 11.01 -25.18
N GLN A 85 6.13 12.18 -24.76
CA GLN A 85 6.19 12.61 -23.38
C GLN A 85 4.99 13.52 -23.08
N PHE A 86 4.23 13.21 -22.04
CA PHE A 86 3.06 14.00 -21.67
C PHE A 86 2.80 13.97 -20.16
N PRO A 87 2.30 15.08 -19.61
CA PRO A 87 1.92 15.15 -18.21
C PRO A 87 0.63 14.40 -17.96
N ILE A 88 0.49 13.86 -16.72
CA ILE A 88 -0.75 13.29 -16.22
C ILE A 88 -1.21 14.19 -15.06
N ASP A 89 -2.48 14.56 -15.09
CA ASP A 89 -3.08 15.40 -14.05
C ASP A 89 -3.15 14.63 -12.72
N VAL A 90 -2.60 15.23 -11.66
CA VAL A 90 -2.61 14.67 -10.30
C VAL A 90 -4.03 14.53 -9.75
N ALA A 91 -4.95 15.38 -10.18
CA ALA A 91 -6.36 15.31 -9.77
C ALA A 91 -7.10 14.11 -10.39
N ASN A 92 -6.58 13.54 -11.50
CA ASN A 92 -7.16 12.42 -12.22
C ASN A 92 -6.12 11.29 -12.43
N VAL A 93 -5.40 10.95 -11.37
CA VAL A 93 -4.24 10.03 -11.41
C VAL A 93 -4.58 8.64 -11.94
N THR A 94 -5.85 8.27 -11.93
CA THR A 94 -6.27 6.89 -12.23
C THR A 94 -6.15 6.48 -13.68
N GLN A 95 -6.23 7.44 -14.61
CA GLN A 95 -6.22 7.16 -16.04
C GLN A 95 -5.61 8.30 -16.85
N ALA A 96 -4.75 7.96 -17.79
CA ALA A 96 -4.22 8.87 -18.78
C ALA A 96 -4.37 8.29 -20.19
N ASP A 97 -4.76 9.11 -21.13
CA ASP A 97 -4.93 8.71 -22.51
C ASP A 97 -3.84 9.32 -23.38
N TRP A 98 -3.18 8.48 -24.16
CA TRP A 98 -2.27 8.92 -25.21
C TRP A 98 -2.94 8.72 -26.56
N ASP A 99 -2.98 9.75 -27.37
CA ASP A 99 -3.61 9.74 -28.70
C ASP A 99 -2.91 8.86 -29.73
N GLY A 100 -1.72 8.32 -29.38
CA GLY A 100 -0.95 7.45 -30.25
C GLY A 100 -0.13 8.20 -31.31
N THR A 101 0.04 9.53 -31.18
CA THR A 101 0.87 10.33 -32.07
C THR A 101 2.33 9.89 -31.99
N LEU A 102 2.88 9.43 -33.12
CA LEU A 102 4.26 9.04 -33.27
C LEU A 102 5.06 10.14 -33.93
N PRO A 103 6.37 10.28 -33.63
CA PRO A 103 7.22 11.31 -34.24
C PRO A 103 7.30 11.14 -35.77
N SER A 104 7.23 12.27 -36.48
CA SER A 104 7.42 12.29 -37.94
C SER A 104 8.87 11.92 -38.31
N GLY A 105 9.03 11.13 -39.37
CA GLY A 105 10.36 10.70 -39.84
C GLY A 105 10.91 9.45 -39.16
N VAL A 106 10.19 8.87 -38.22
CA VAL A 106 10.54 7.60 -37.60
C VAL A 106 9.63 6.50 -38.13
N ASN A 107 10.20 5.47 -38.75
CA ASN A 107 9.45 4.36 -39.29
C ASN A 107 9.17 3.35 -38.19
N PHE A 108 7.90 3.07 -37.97
CA PHE A 108 7.39 1.99 -37.10
C PHE A 108 6.75 0.90 -37.95
N ARG A 109 6.76 -0.32 -37.45
CA ARG A 109 6.17 -1.49 -38.10
C ARG A 109 5.34 -2.28 -37.09
N ALA A 110 4.38 -3.04 -37.58
CA ALA A 110 3.73 -4.03 -36.75
C ALA A 110 4.78 -5.07 -36.29
N GLY A 111 4.79 -5.35 -35.00
CA GLY A 111 5.82 -6.14 -34.31
C GLY A 111 6.84 -5.29 -33.52
N ASP A 112 6.94 -3.97 -33.77
CA ASP A 112 7.82 -3.12 -32.99
C ASP A 112 7.27 -2.98 -31.55
N GLU A 113 8.20 -2.92 -30.59
CA GLU A 113 7.90 -2.71 -29.19
C GLU A 113 8.25 -1.29 -28.76
N LEU A 114 7.39 -0.72 -27.94
CA LEU A 114 7.62 0.53 -27.26
C LEU A 114 7.76 0.25 -25.75
N VAL A 115 8.60 1.04 -25.11
CA VAL A 115 8.80 1.00 -23.65
C VAL A 115 8.21 2.25 -23.04
N TYR A 116 7.48 2.12 -21.93
CA TYR A 116 6.95 3.26 -21.21
C TYR A 116 7.41 3.24 -19.76
N VAL A 117 7.57 4.45 -19.21
CA VAL A 117 8.00 4.72 -17.84
C VAL A 117 7.14 5.84 -17.28
N LEU A 118 6.68 5.67 -16.05
CA LEU A 118 5.99 6.72 -15.30
C LEU A 118 6.94 7.35 -14.30
N ARG A 119 6.99 8.69 -14.28
CA ARG A 119 7.70 9.48 -13.27
C ARG A 119 6.72 10.30 -12.46
N ALA A 120 6.91 10.29 -11.14
CA ALA A 120 6.24 11.18 -10.20
C ALA A 120 7.25 12.22 -9.71
N TYR A 121 6.86 13.50 -9.65
CA TYR A 121 7.73 14.60 -9.21
C TYR A 121 7.13 15.30 -8.00
N ASP A 122 7.96 15.63 -7.02
CA ASP A 122 7.59 16.51 -5.91
C ASP A 122 7.72 18.01 -6.25
N ALA A 123 7.55 18.87 -5.24
CA ALA A 123 7.67 20.32 -5.40
C ALA A 123 9.11 20.79 -5.57
N ASP A 124 10.08 20.03 -5.11
CA ASP A 124 11.52 20.36 -5.15
C ASP A 124 12.20 19.81 -6.41
N GLY A 125 11.47 19.05 -7.24
CA GLY A 125 11.95 18.46 -8.48
C GLY A 125 12.59 17.08 -8.30
N ASN A 126 12.55 16.50 -7.10
CA ASN A 126 12.90 15.08 -6.93
C ASN A 126 11.87 14.23 -7.65
N PHE A 127 12.30 13.08 -8.15
CA PHE A 127 11.38 12.19 -8.85
C PHE A 127 11.55 10.72 -8.45
N ASP A 128 10.44 10.04 -8.48
CA ASP A 128 10.32 8.59 -8.40
C ASP A 128 10.01 8.04 -9.78
N GLU A 129 10.46 6.82 -10.08
CA GLU A 129 10.32 6.22 -11.39
C GLU A 129 9.91 4.76 -11.30
N THR A 130 8.99 4.34 -12.18
CA THR A 130 8.59 2.93 -12.30
C THR A 130 9.59 2.12 -13.13
N TYR A 131 9.54 0.78 -12.96
CA TYR A 131 10.20 -0.10 -13.89
C TYR A 131 9.67 0.11 -15.32
N PRO A 132 10.54 0.06 -16.35
CA PRO A 132 10.10 0.10 -17.73
C PRO A 132 9.16 -1.07 -18.04
N ARG A 133 8.06 -0.78 -18.72
CA ARG A 133 7.11 -1.78 -19.23
C ARG A 133 6.97 -1.65 -20.73
N THR A 134 6.60 -2.72 -21.40
CA THR A 134 6.50 -2.76 -22.85
C THR A 134 5.06 -2.80 -23.34
N LEU A 135 4.83 -2.23 -24.51
CA LEU A 135 3.66 -2.45 -25.33
C LEU A 135 4.11 -2.75 -26.76
N GLN A 136 3.36 -3.57 -27.49
CA GLN A 136 3.68 -4.00 -28.84
C GLN A 136 2.69 -3.40 -29.84
N LEU A 137 3.24 -2.84 -30.91
CA LEU A 137 2.45 -2.42 -32.08
C LEU A 137 2.05 -3.65 -32.88
N VAL A 138 0.77 -3.94 -32.98
CA VAL A 138 0.27 -5.10 -33.69
C VAL A 138 -0.75 -4.69 -34.75
N LYS A 139 -1.01 -5.54 -35.73
CA LYS A 139 -2.09 -5.29 -36.68
C LYS A 139 -3.45 -5.22 -35.97
N PRO A 140 -4.40 -4.40 -36.47
CA PRO A 140 -5.70 -4.24 -35.80
C PRO A 140 -6.44 -5.57 -35.56
N GLU A 141 -6.31 -6.54 -36.48
CA GLU A 141 -6.95 -7.85 -36.32
C GLU A 141 -6.31 -8.70 -35.21
N GLU A 142 -5.01 -8.50 -34.95
CA GLU A 142 -4.29 -9.20 -33.89
C GLU A 142 -4.67 -8.61 -32.53
N ALA A 143 -4.76 -7.27 -32.43
CA ALA A 143 -5.24 -6.59 -31.25
C ALA A 143 -6.66 -7.02 -30.87
N GLU A 144 -7.56 -7.11 -31.85
CA GLU A 144 -8.95 -7.53 -31.62
C GLU A 144 -9.01 -8.98 -31.11
N ARG A 145 -8.23 -9.90 -31.70
CA ARG A 145 -8.13 -11.29 -31.21
C ARG A 145 -7.60 -11.37 -29.79
N GLY A 146 -6.57 -10.58 -29.45
CA GLY A 146 -6.02 -10.51 -28.12
C GLY A 146 -7.07 -10.03 -27.10
N ASN A 147 -7.80 -8.98 -27.43
CA ASN A 147 -8.89 -8.45 -26.61
C ASN A 147 -10.04 -9.45 -26.42
N GLN A 148 -10.35 -10.23 -27.46
CA GLN A 148 -11.34 -11.30 -27.37
C GLN A 148 -10.92 -12.39 -26.38
N ILE A 149 -9.68 -12.85 -26.45
CA ILE A 149 -9.14 -13.87 -25.53
C ILE A 149 -9.16 -13.34 -24.09
N LEU A 150 -8.76 -12.08 -23.89
CA LEU A 150 -8.76 -11.44 -22.59
C LEU A 150 -10.20 -11.34 -22.02
N ARG A 151 -11.17 -10.93 -22.85
CA ARG A 151 -12.58 -10.90 -22.48
C ARG A 151 -13.06 -12.28 -22.03
N ASP A 152 -12.84 -13.30 -22.85
CA ASP A 152 -13.31 -14.66 -22.58
C ASP A 152 -12.68 -15.23 -21.29
N SER A 153 -11.43 -14.84 -20.97
CA SER A 153 -10.78 -15.20 -19.70
C SER A 153 -11.37 -14.45 -18.51
N THR A 154 -11.60 -13.14 -18.66
CA THR A 154 -12.14 -12.29 -17.59
C THR A 154 -13.60 -12.65 -17.27
N GLU A 155 -14.41 -12.98 -18.27
CA GLU A 155 -15.79 -13.42 -18.06
C GLU A 155 -15.90 -14.71 -17.25
N ARG A 156 -14.91 -15.60 -17.31
CA ARG A 156 -14.86 -16.82 -16.47
C ARG A 156 -14.75 -16.51 -14.98
N PHE A 157 -14.11 -15.39 -14.63
CA PHE A 157 -13.88 -15.00 -13.24
C PHE A 157 -14.93 -14.04 -12.71
N LEU A 158 -15.46 -13.13 -13.55
CA LEU A 158 -16.30 -12.01 -13.12
C LEU A 158 -17.77 -12.14 -13.56
N GLY A 159 -18.10 -13.13 -14.39
CA GLY A 159 -19.45 -13.33 -14.93
C GLY A 159 -19.61 -12.82 -16.35
N THR A 160 -20.76 -13.13 -16.96
CA THR A 160 -21.06 -12.85 -18.37
C THR A 160 -21.54 -11.42 -18.58
N GLY A 161 -21.36 -10.89 -19.79
CA GLY A 161 -21.91 -9.61 -20.24
C GLY A 161 -20.91 -8.44 -20.29
N LEU A 162 -19.61 -8.71 -20.14
CA LEU A 162 -18.58 -7.68 -20.30
C LEU A 162 -18.31 -7.40 -21.78
N SER A 163 -18.15 -6.13 -22.14
CA SER A 163 -17.55 -5.76 -23.42
C SER A 163 -16.04 -6.02 -23.42
N ASN A 164 -15.41 -6.11 -24.61
CA ASN A 164 -13.95 -6.25 -24.72
C ASN A 164 -13.21 -5.13 -23.98
N GLU A 165 -13.72 -3.91 -24.05
CA GLU A 165 -13.17 -2.74 -23.39
C GLU A 165 -13.28 -2.82 -21.87
N GLN A 166 -14.44 -3.24 -21.35
CA GLN A 166 -14.61 -3.44 -19.90
C GLN A 166 -13.69 -4.52 -19.35
N ALA A 167 -13.55 -5.65 -20.04
CA ALA A 167 -12.66 -6.73 -19.63
C ALA A 167 -11.18 -6.27 -19.62
N GLN A 168 -10.78 -5.52 -20.65
CA GLN A 168 -9.44 -4.94 -20.74
C GLN A 168 -9.17 -3.97 -19.59
N ASN A 169 -10.07 -3.03 -19.34
CA ASN A 169 -9.94 -2.06 -18.27
C ASN A 169 -9.85 -2.73 -16.90
N GLN A 170 -10.69 -3.72 -16.62
CA GLN A 170 -10.63 -4.46 -15.36
C GLN A 170 -9.31 -5.21 -15.18
N SER A 171 -8.77 -5.83 -16.23
CA SER A 171 -7.48 -6.49 -16.20
C SER A 171 -6.35 -5.50 -15.94
N LEU A 172 -6.38 -4.33 -16.59
CA LEU A 172 -5.37 -3.28 -16.39
C LEU A 172 -5.43 -2.68 -14.98
N ILE A 173 -6.63 -2.42 -14.47
CA ILE A 173 -6.84 -1.99 -13.07
C ILE A 173 -6.29 -3.04 -12.12
N ALA A 174 -6.62 -4.30 -12.27
CA ALA A 174 -6.12 -5.37 -11.42
C ALA A 174 -4.59 -5.43 -11.42
N SER A 175 -3.94 -5.21 -12.57
CA SER A 175 -2.47 -5.27 -12.68
C SER A 175 -1.76 -4.13 -11.92
N VAL A 176 -2.34 -2.94 -11.78
CA VAL A 176 -1.72 -1.85 -10.99
C VAL A 176 -1.84 -2.05 -9.50
N PHE A 177 -2.72 -2.96 -9.05
CA PHE A 177 -2.84 -3.35 -7.64
C PHE A 177 -2.04 -4.61 -7.29
N ALA A 178 -1.63 -5.40 -8.29
CA ALA A 178 -0.94 -6.67 -8.06
C ALA A 178 0.54 -6.50 -7.70
N GLU A 179 1.19 -5.46 -8.23
CA GLU A 179 2.63 -5.26 -8.08
C GLU A 179 2.97 -3.79 -7.86
N ASN A 180 3.95 -3.54 -6.97
CA ASN A 180 4.59 -2.23 -6.89
C ASN A 180 5.58 -2.08 -8.04
N GLY A 181 5.28 -1.16 -8.94
CA GLY A 181 6.13 -0.88 -10.10
C GLY A 181 7.29 0.08 -9.86
N LEU A 182 7.48 0.54 -8.62
CA LEU A 182 8.48 1.55 -8.27
C LEU A 182 9.90 0.97 -8.35
N ARG A 183 10.73 1.52 -9.26
CA ARG A 183 12.14 1.17 -9.44
C ARG A 183 13.07 2.06 -8.62
N GLN A 184 12.76 3.35 -8.57
CA GLN A 184 13.58 4.36 -7.91
C GLN A 184 12.70 5.27 -7.07
N GLN A 185 13.11 5.50 -5.82
CA GLN A 185 12.43 6.38 -4.88
C GLN A 185 13.39 7.47 -4.39
N ASN A 186 13.09 8.73 -4.71
CA ASN A 186 13.85 9.91 -4.27
C ASN A 186 12.95 10.94 -3.59
N ILE A 187 11.63 10.84 -3.76
CA ILE A 187 10.67 11.75 -3.10
C ILE A 187 10.70 11.44 -1.59
N PRO A 188 11.02 12.43 -0.74
CA PRO A 188 11.03 12.21 0.69
C PRO A 188 9.60 12.07 1.22
N ILE A 189 9.27 10.90 1.76
CA ILE A 189 7.97 10.60 2.35
C ILE A 189 8.08 10.70 3.87
N TYR A 190 7.09 11.34 4.49
CA TYR A 190 7.00 11.52 5.94
C TYR A 190 5.54 11.60 6.37
N GLY A 191 5.28 11.61 7.68
CA GLY A 191 3.90 11.65 8.19
C GLY A 191 3.44 10.29 8.67
N SER A 192 2.29 9.81 8.20
CA SER A 192 1.68 8.55 8.61
C SER A 192 1.12 7.76 7.44
N ARG A 193 0.93 6.48 7.67
CA ARG A 193 0.13 5.60 6.82
C ARG A 193 -1.33 5.64 7.29
N ILE A 194 -2.23 5.98 6.40
CA ILE A 194 -3.67 5.87 6.60
C ILE A 194 -4.17 4.62 5.89
N ARG A 195 -4.79 3.73 6.65
CA ARG A 195 -5.41 2.54 6.12
C ARG A 195 -6.92 2.72 6.12
N VAL A 196 -7.52 2.79 4.93
CA VAL A 196 -8.97 2.81 4.73
C VAL A 196 -9.41 1.38 4.47
N GLN A 197 -10.32 0.88 5.29
CA GLN A 197 -10.74 -0.52 5.24
C GLN A 197 -12.26 -0.60 5.22
N GLY A 198 -12.78 -1.66 4.59
CA GLY A 198 -14.21 -1.93 4.60
C GLY A 198 -14.52 -3.41 4.61
N ARG A 199 -15.70 -3.72 5.10
CA ARG A 199 -16.25 -5.09 5.10
C ARG A 199 -17.74 -5.07 4.85
N ASN A 200 -18.25 -6.19 4.33
CA ASN A 200 -19.66 -6.37 3.98
C ASN A 200 -20.17 -5.28 3.04
N LEU A 201 -19.37 -4.91 2.03
CA LEU A 201 -19.82 -3.96 1.01
C LEU A 201 -21.00 -4.56 0.25
N PRO A 202 -22.03 -3.75 -0.09
CA PRO A 202 -23.18 -4.26 -0.84
C PRO A 202 -22.77 -4.90 -2.17
N GLU A 203 -23.43 -5.99 -2.53
CA GLU A 203 -23.22 -6.63 -3.83
C GLU A 203 -23.70 -5.72 -4.97
N GLY A 204 -23.06 -5.83 -6.13
CA GLY A 204 -23.38 -5.01 -7.30
C GLY A 204 -22.88 -3.56 -7.25
N TYR A 205 -22.15 -3.19 -6.18
CA TYR A 205 -21.50 -1.88 -6.08
C TYR A 205 -20.01 -1.96 -6.34
N SER A 206 -19.49 -1.02 -7.12
CA SER A 206 -18.07 -0.72 -7.25
C SER A 206 -17.67 0.35 -6.23
N LEU A 207 -16.45 0.23 -5.72
CA LEU A 207 -15.89 1.16 -4.74
C LEU A 207 -14.94 2.13 -5.44
N LEU A 208 -15.15 3.43 -5.22
CA LEU A 208 -14.18 4.46 -5.59
C LEU A 208 -13.67 5.13 -4.31
N ILE A 209 -12.36 5.33 -4.23
CA ILE A 209 -11.71 6.11 -3.18
C ILE A 209 -10.93 7.23 -3.86
N ASN A 210 -11.27 8.48 -3.57
CA ASN A 210 -10.71 9.67 -4.23
C ASN A 210 -10.83 9.63 -5.78
N GLY A 211 -11.90 9.02 -6.29
CA GLY A 211 -12.14 8.85 -7.73
C GLY A 211 -11.44 7.63 -8.35
N GLU A 212 -10.61 6.93 -7.62
CA GLU A 212 -9.92 5.71 -8.06
C GLU A 212 -10.79 4.46 -7.81
N ASN A 213 -10.98 3.63 -8.85
CA ASN A 213 -11.65 2.34 -8.73
C ASN A 213 -10.80 1.39 -7.87
N TYR A 214 -11.37 0.93 -6.77
CA TYR A 214 -10.69 0.06 -5.82
C TYR A 214 -11.22 -1.37 -5.89
N PRO A 215 -10.36 -2.39 -6.02
CA PRO A 215 -10.80 -3.77 -6.05
C PRO A 215 -11.38 -4.17 -4.70
N VAL A 216 -12.47 -4.91 -4.74
CA VAL A 216 -13.13 -5.50 -3.59
C VAL A 216 -13.06 -7.01 -3.73
N ASP A 217 -12.65 -7.71 -2.69
CA ASP A 217 -12.51 -9.17 -2.71
C ASP A 217 -13.86 -9.89 -2.77
N LEU A 218 -13.82 -11.23 -2.93
CA LEU A 218 -15.02 -12.07 -2.96
C LEU A 218 -15.82 -12.05 -1.65
N GLU A 219 -15.17 -11.73 -0.54
CA GLU A 219 -15.80 -11.57 0.78
C GLU A 219 -16.36 -10.18 1.02
N ARG A 220 -16.35 -9.34 -0.04
CA ARG A 220 -16.80 -7.94 0.01
C ARG A 220 -16.03 -7.10 1.02
N LYS A 221 -14.70 -7.31 1.07
CA LYS A 221 -13.73 -6.55 1.88
C LYS A 221 -12.74 -5.84 0.98
N PHE A 222 -12.14 -4.77 1.50
CA PHE A 222 -11.00 -4.10 0.87
C PHE A 222 -10.09 -3.47 1.92
N VAL A 223 -8.85 -3.22 1.54
CA VAL A 223 -7.86 -2.44 2.28
C VAL A 223 -7.16 -1.51 1.30
N ALA A 224 -7.20 -0.21 1.59
CA ALA A 224 -6.49 0.82 0.84
C ALA A 224 -5.50 1.52 1.77
N GLU A 225 -4.26 1.68 1.35
CA GLU A 225 -3.22 2.34 2.13
C GLU A 225 -2.78 3.63 1.44
N TYR A 226 -2.63 4.70 2.21
CA TYR A 226 -2.19 6.01 1.75
C TYR A 226 -1.12 6.56 2.69
N LEU A 227 -0.04 7.02 2.11
CA LEU A 227 1.01 7.74 2.83
C LEU A 227 0.72 9.24 2.74
N VAL A 228 0.56 9.90 3.88
CA VAL A 228 0.13 11.29 3.91
C VAL A 228 0.96 12.10 4.92
N PRO A 229 1.25 13.37 4.63
CA PRO A 229 1.95 14.25 5.56
C PRO A 229 1.08 14.57 6.79
N VAL A 230 1.68 15.21 7.77
CA VAL A 230 0.96 15.74 8.94
C VAL A 230 -0.06 16.78 8.50
N GLY A 231 -1.28 16.69 9.04
CA GLY A 231 -2.38 17.60 8.77
C GLY A 231 -3.71 16.87 8.56
N GLN A 232 -4.68 17.62 8.07
CA GLN A 232 -6.02 17.10 7.79
C GLN A 232 -6.10 16.56 6.38
N HIS A 233 -6.62 15.33 6.26
CA HIS A 233 -6.82 14.63 4.98
C HIS A 233 -8.26 14.16 4.88
N ALA A 234 -8.83 14.33 3.68
CA ALA A 234 -10.19 13.91 3.36
C ALA A 234 -10.13 12.78 2.31
N PHE A 235 -10.76 11.66 2.59
CA PHE A 235 -10.93 10.56 1.66
C PHE A 235 -12.37 10.54 1.18
N ASP A 236 -12.57 10.75 -0.12
CA ASP A 236 -13.88 10.68 -0.76
C ASP A 236 -14.20 9.24 -1.12
N ILE A 237 -15.18 8.66 -0.44
CA ILE A 237 -15.61 7.27 -0.62
C ILE A 237 -16.91 7.29 -1.40
N GLN A 238 -16.92 6.63 -2.56
CA GLN A 238 -18.11 6.51 -3.38
C GLN A 238 -18.40 5.03 -3.64
N LEU A 239 -19.65 4.64 -3.45
CA LEU A 239 -20.18 3.36 -3.87
C LEU A 239 -21.12 3.61 -5.05
N GLN A 240 -20.75 3.10 -6.22
CA GLN A 240 -21.56 3.21 -7.44
C GLN A 240 -22.24 1.87 -7.70
N GLY A 241 -23.57 1.86 -7.57
CA GLY A 241 -24.39 0.71 -7.93
C GLY A 241 -24.72 0.70 -9.42
N GLY A 242 -24.67 -0.47 -10.06
CA GLY A 242 -24.97 -0.54 -11.48
C GLY A 242 -24.63 -1.84 -12.21
N ALA A 243 -24.49 -2.98 -11.55
CA ALA A 243 -24.53 -4.26 -12.26
C ALA A 243 -25.99 -4.75 -12.36
N PRO A 244 -26.45 -5.20 -13.55
CA PRO A 244 -27.74 -5.87 -13.66
C PRO A 244 -27.71 -7.13 -12.80
N SER A 245 -28.71 -7.30 -11.93
CA SER A 245 -28.94 -8.52 -11.18
C SER A 245 -28.99 -9.72 -12.15
N LEU A 246 -28.20 -10.76 -11.89
CA LEU A 246 -28.18 -12.02 -12.64
C LEU A 246 -29.47 -12.84 -12.49
N SER A 247 -30.40 -12.41 -11.66
CA SER A 247 -31.75 -12.95 -11.58
C SER A 247 -32.65 -12.12 -12.47
N GLY A 248 -33.08 -12.65 -13.63
CA GLY A 248 -33.87 -12.03 -14.68
C GLY A 248 -35.18 -11.32 -14.28
N GLU A 249 -35.22 -10.67 -13.15
CA GLU A 249 -36.25 -9.73 -12.77
C GLU A 249 -35.89 -8.32 -13.31
N PRO A 250 -36.87 -7.60 -13.92
CA PRO A 250 -36.62 -6.25 -14.40
C PRO A 250 -36.17 -5.39 -13.20
N ALA A 251 -34.93 -4.87 -13.28
CA ALA A 251 -34.43 -3.90 -12.33
C ALA A 251 -35.47 -2.78 -12.19
N ASN A 252 -36.06 -2.71 -11.01
CA ASN A 252 -36.89 -1.56 -10.64
C ASN A 252 -35.99 -0.33 -10.73
N THR A 253 -36.22 0.51 -11.72
CA THR A 253 -35.49 1.73 -12.08
C THR A 253 -35.61 2.85 -11.03
N SER A 254 -35.62 2.49 -9.74
CA SER A 254 -35.72 3.43 -8.65
C SER A 254 -34.55 3.23 -7.72
N ALA A 255 -33.57 4.12 -7.87
CA ALA A 255 -32.40 4.32 -7.02
C ALA A 255 -31.11 3.58 -7.44
N SER A 256 -30.43 4.07 -8.45
CA SER A 256 -28.97 4.11 -8.44
C SER A 256 -28.56 5.07 -7.30
N SER A 257 -28.63 4.62 -6.07
CA SER A 257 -28.17 5.43 -4.94
C SER A 257 -26.65 5.38 -4.90
N ASN A 258 -26.04 6.30 -5.62
CA ASN A 258 -24.60 6.57 -5.42
C ASN A 258 -24.44 7.06 -3.99
N LEU A 259 -23.87 6.20 -3.14
CA LEU A 259 -23.54 6.57 -1.79
C LEU A 259 -22.18 7.28 -1.83
N ARG A 260 -22.16 8.53 -1.39
CA ARG A 260 -20.95 9.31 -1.29
C ARG A 260 -20.73 9.76 0.15
N HIS A 261 -19.56 9.50 0.67
CA HIS A 261 -19.15 9.86 2.02
C HIS A 261 -17.72 10.38 2.03
N THR A 262 -17.43 11.28 2.94
CA THR A 262 -16.07 11.77 3.16
C THR A 262 -15.59 11.32 4.54
N LEU A 263 -14.45 10.64 4.58
CA LEU A 263 -13.71 10.31 5.79
C LEU A 263 -12.65 11.38 6.02
N ASN A 264 -12.75 12.11 7.12
CA ASN A 264 -11.75 13.09 7.53
C ASN A 264 -10.83 12.46 8.56
N VAL A 265 -9.53 12.50 8.30
CA VAL A 265 -8.48 11.98 9.18
C VAL A 265 -7.51 13.11 9.51
N ASP A 266 -7.19 13.29 10.78
CA ASP A 266 -6.21 14.26 11.24
C ASP A 266 -4.91 13.52 11.63
N VAL A 267 -3.87 13.69 10.82
CA VAL A 267 -2.56 13.06 11.01
C VAL A 267 -1.73 13.90 11.95
N THR A 268 -1.41 13.34 13.11
CA THR A 268 -0.67 14.03 14.16
C THR A 268 0.84 14.04 13.94
N GLY A 269 1.47 15.19 14.19
CA GLY A 269 2.93 15.33 14.12
C GLY A 269 3.69 14.73 15.30
N LYS A 270 2.96 14.27 16.32
CA LYS A 270 3.53 13.74 17.57
C LYS A 270 2.84 12.44 17.93
N TYR A 271 3.64 11.42 18.07
CA TYR A 271 3.20 10.12 18.56
C TYR A 271 4.23 9.64 19.57
N PHE A 272 3.76 9.07 20.66
CA PHE A 272 4.61 8.44 21.66
C PHE A 272 3.92 7.20 22.21
N PHE A 273 4.62 6.10 22.16
CA PHE A 273 4.23 4.84 22.77
C PHE A 273 5.42 4.27 23.51
N ALA A 274 5.21 3.85 24.75
CA ALA A 274 6.25 3.16 25.52
C ALA A 274 5.62 2.08 26.39
N VAL A 275 6.31 0.96 26.46
CA VAL A 275 6.01 -0.15 27.36
C VAL A 275 7.28 -0.50 28.13
N GLY A 276 7.15 -0.72 29.43
CA GLY A 276 8.23 -1.16 30.30
C GLY A 276 7.81 -2.40 31.08
N LEU A 277 8.74 -3.29 31.26
CA LEU A 277 8.66 -4.44 32.16
C LEU A 277 9.75 -4.28 33.24
N ALA A 278 9.35 -4.41 34.48
CA ALA A 278 10.28 -4.55 35.60
C ALA A 278 9.86 -5.80 36.38
N ASP A 279 10.75 -6.77 36.48
CA ASP A 279 10.60 -7.97 37.30
C ASP A 279 11.69 -7.96 38.34
N VAL A 280 11.33 -8.18 39.60
CA VAL A 280 12.27 -8.23 40.72
C VAL A 280 11.85 -9.40 41.59
N THR A 281 12.75 -10.36 41.73
CA THR A 281 12.57 -11.52 42.60
C THR A 281 13.56 -11.41 43.78
N ILE A 282 13.01 -11.48 44.99
CA ILE A 282 13.83 -11.58 46.21
C ILE A 282 13.42 -12.87 46.92
N ALA A 283 14.35 -13.76 47.07
CA ALA A 283 14.12 -15.03 47.74
C ALA A 283 15.17 -15.21 48.87
N GLN A 284 14.72 -15.75 49.97
CA GLN A 284 15.62 -16.15 51.07
C GLN A 284 15.63 -17.68 51.11
N ASN A 285 16.82 -18.25 50.99
CA ASN A 285 17.05 -19.68 51.17
C ASN A 285 17.68 -19.94 52.51
N GLU A 286 17.00 -20.72 53.34
CA GLU A 286 17.52 -21.20 54.57
C GLU A 286 17.71 -22.73 54.47
N ILE A 287 18.98 -23.15 54.36
CA ILE A 287 19.30 -24.59 54.28
C ILE A 287 19.83 -25.04 55.63
N GLY A 288 19.01 -25.76 56.38
CA GLY A 288 19.38 -26.32 57.66
C GLY A 288 19.70 -27.82 57.58
N GLY A 289 20.74 -28.28 58.28
CA GLY A 289 21.12 -29.67 58.45
C GLY A 289 22.41 -30.12 57.81
N SER A 290 22.86 -31.34 58.09
CA SER A 290 24.18 -31.88 57.65
C SER A 290 24.26 -32.22 56.14
N ASN A 291 23.25 -31.94 55.38
CA ASN A 291 23.19 -32.20 53.93
C ASN A 291 23.34 -30.88 53.15
N ALA A 292 24.49 -30.25 53.29
CA ALA A 292 24.82 -29.19 52.32
C ALA A 292 24.85 -29.82 50.94
N PRO A 293 24.00 -29.40 50.00
CA PRO A 293 24.08 -29.92 48.66
C PRO A 293 25.40 -29.59 48.04
N PHE A 294 25.97 -30.49 47.26
CA PHE A 294 27.13 -30.17 46.40
C PHE A 294 26.66 -29.19 45.32
N LEU A 295 26.44 -27.94 45.70
CA LEU A 295 26.05 -26.90 44.80
C LEU A 295 27.25 -26.41 44.04
N VAL A 296 27.21 -26.59 42.74
CA VAL A 296 28.22 -26.12 41.78
C VAL A 296 28.09 -24.62 41.52
N ASP A 297 27.01 -23.98 41.98
CA ASP A 297 26.70 -22.57 41.68
C ASP A 297 26.66 -21.75 43.00
N SER A 298 27.60 -20.84 43.16
CA SER A 298 27.75 -19.96 44.34
C SER A 298 26.52 -19.08 44.60
N ARG A 299 25.63 -18.91 43.64
CA ARG A 299 24.39 -18.14 43.78
C ARG A 299 23.41 -18.73 44.80
N TYR A 300 23.55 -19.98 45.15
CA TYR A 300 22.67 -20.64 46.13
C TYR A 300 23.29 -20.74 47.55
N ASP A 301 24.50 -20.20 47.70
CA ASP A 301 25.19 -20.22 48.98
C ASP A 301 24.93 -18.95 49.82
N ASP A 302 24.28 -17.94 49.21
CA ASP A 302 23.86 -16.71 49.88
C ASP A 302 22.49 -16.87 50.53
N ASP A 303 22.31 -16.37 51.73
CA ASP A 303 21.06 -16.39 52.48
C ASP A 303 19.92 -15.65 51.77
N VAL A 304 20.25 -14.69 50.89
CA VAL A 304 19.31 -13.88 50.13
C VAL A 304 19.71 -13.84 48.66
N ILE A 305 18.82 -14.29 47.82
CA ILE A 305 18.93 -14.20 46.35
C ILE A 305 18.11 -13.01 45.88
N SER A 306 18.67 -12.15 45.06
CA SER A 306 17.98 -11.02 44.47
C SER A 306 18.20 -10.98 42.95
N ASP A 307 17.19 -11.34 42.18
CA ASP A 307 17.23 -11.33 40.74
C ASP A 307 16.33 -10.23 40.21
N GLY A 308 16.70 -9.67 39.05
CA GLY A 308 15.89 -8.65 38.40
C GLY A 308 16.03 -8.66 36.90
N ARG A 309 14.98 -8.14 36.24
CA ARG A 309 14.95 -7.90 34.81
C ARG A 309 14.29 -6.56 34.55
N LEU A 310 14.90 -5.75 33.71
CA LEU A 310 14.33 -4.52 33.21
C LEU A 310 14.30 -4.58 31.67
N ALA A 311 13.15 -4.36 31.11
CA ALA A 311 13.01 -4.27 29.66
C ALA A 311 12.11 -3.09 29.28
N PHE A 312 12.42 -2.40 28.21
CA PHE A 312 11.56 -1.36 27.68
C PHE A 312 11.55 -1.38 26.15
N TYR A 313 10.40 -0.95 25.61
CA TYR A 313 10.19 -0.64 24.22
C TYR A 313 9.57 0.74 24.13
N GLY A 314 10.08 1.58 23.23
CA GLY A 314 9.53 2.90 22.97
C GLY A 314 9.55 3.23 21.49
N LYS A 315 8.47 3.83 21.03
CA LYS A 315 8.31 4.32 19.65
C LYS A 315 7.80 5.75 19.69
N ALA A 316 8.50 6.67 19.07
CA ALA A 316 8.15 8.09 19.06
C ALA A 316 8.26 8.68 17.67
N LYS A 317 7.24 9.45 17.26
CA LYS A 317 7.27 10.29 16.06
C LYS A 317 7.62 11.72 16.47
N LEU A 318 8.69 12.24 15.91
CA LEU A 318 9.19 13.58 16.20
C LEU A 318 8.98 14.50 14.99
N LYS A 319 8.30 15.64 15.21
CA LYS A 319 8.03 16.66 14.19
C LYS A 319 7.31 16.12 12.94
N GLY A 320 6.61 14.99 13.05
CA GLY A 320 5.94 14.35 11.92
C GLY A 320 6.85 13.74 10.86
N LYS A 321 8.19 13.79 11.04
CA LYS A 321 9.16 13.34 10.04
C LYS A 321 10.04 12.18 10.50
N TYR A 322 10.36 12.14 11.79
CA TYR A 322 11.30 11.16 12.32
C TYR A 322 10.55 10.16 13.19
N LEU A 323 10.63 8.90 12.86
CA LEU A 323 10.18 7.81 13.72
C LEU A 323 11.42 7.24 14.42
N VAL A 324 11.39 7.25 15.74
CA VAL A 324 12.46 6.72 16.58
C VAL A 324 11.91 5.54 17.34
N THR A 325 12.53 4.39 17.18
CA THR A 325 12.24 3.18 17.96
C THR A 325 13.44 2.86 18.82
N ALA A 326 13.21 2.62 20.10
CA ALA A 326 14.24 2.22 21.06
C ALA A 326 13.73 1.04 21.86
N GLN A 327 14.58 0.04 22.03
CA GLN A 327 14.28 -1.14 22.83
C GLN A 327 15.50 -1.59 23.58
N ALA A 328 15.31 -2.13 24.77
CA ALA A 328 16.36 -2.68 25.59
C ALA A 328 15.81 -3.73 26.55
N ASP A 329 16.63 -4.70 26.89
CA ASP A 329 16.34 -5.77 27.81
C ASP A 329 17.63 -6.17 28.55
N THR A 330 17.58 -6.17 29.87
CA THR A 330 18.74 -6.56 30.69
C THR A 330 18.89 -8.08 30.86
N THR A 331 17.90 -8.87 30.48
CA THR A 331 17.72 -10.28 30.87
C THR A 331 17.57 -10.47 32.38
N GLU A 332 17.22 -11.64 32.82
CA GLU A 332 17.11 -11.98 34.26
C GLU A 332 18.51 -12.23 34.85
N ARG A 333 18.90 -11.41 35.84
CA ARG A 333 20.22 -11.43 36.48
C ARG A 333 20.14 -10.93 37.92
N ASP A 334 21.22 -11.20 38.71
CA ASP A 334 21.39 -10.57 40.00
C ASP A 334 21.25 -9.05 39.90
N LEU A 335 20.57 -8.44 40.86
CA LEU A 335 20.33 -6.98 40.88
C LEU A 335 21.63 -6.18 40.82
N GLU A 336 22.72 -6.68 41.42
CA GLU A 336 24.04 -6.03 41.40
C GLU A 336 24.67 -5.98 39.99
N HIS A 337 24.29 -6.95 39.12
CA HIS A 337 24.81 -7.12 37.77
C HIS A 337 23.76 -6.85 36.70
N LEU A 338 22.65 -6.18 37.04
CA LEU A 338 21.48 -5.97 36.16
C LEU A 338 21.85 -5.31 34.82
N PHE A 339 22.84 -4.43 34.83
CA PHE A 339 23.26 -3.70 33.62
C PHE A 339 24.49 -4.29 32.94
N ASP A 340 25.08 -5.37 33.51
CA ASP A 340 26.22 -6.03 32.90
C ASP A 340 25.77 -6.77 31.63
N GLY A 341 26.42 -6.48 30.50
CA GLY A 341 26.09 -7.10 29.22
C GLY A 341 24.78 -6.59 28.59
N PHE A 342 24.31 -5.40 28.94
CA PHE A 342 23.12 -4.75 28.42
C PHE A 342 23.00 -4.77 26.88
N THR A 343 24.11 -4.78 26.16
CA THR A 343 24.18 -4.84 24.71
C THR A 343 24.17 -6.25 24.11
N GLN A 344 24.15 -7.28 24.94
CA GLN A 344 24.27 -8.68 24.52
C GLN A 344 22.89 -9.38 24.38
N ALA A 345 21.86 -8.87 25.04
CA ALA A 345 20.54 -9.42 24.99
C ALA A 345 19.80 -8.97 23.72
N ASP A 346 19.04 -9.85 23.09
CA ASP A 346 18.13 -9.48 22.00
C ASP A 346 16.78 -9.07 22.58
N PRO A 347 16.48 -7.77 22.66
CA PRO A 347 15.21 -7.29 23.22
C PRO A 347 13.99 -7.65 22.36
N GLN A 348 14.19 -8.13 21.14
CA GLN A 348 13.10 -8.51 20.24
C GLN A 348 12.28 -9.69 20.79
N ASP A 349 12.89 -10.57 21.56
CA ASP A 349 12.19 -11.74 22.10
C ASP A 349 11.01 -11.38 23.01
N ILE A 350 11.11 -10.30 23.79
CA ILE A 350 10.05 -9.86 24.69
C ILE A 350 9.00 -9.03 23.95
N PHE A 351 9.46 -8.11 23.10
CA PHE A 351 8.60 -7.12 22.48
C PHE A 351 8.04 -7.54 21.10
N ARG A 352 8.28 -8.78 20.70
CA ARG A 352 7.87 -9.37 19.43
C ARG A 352 6.40 -9.09 19.05
N ARG A 353 5.50 -9.08 20.02
CA ARG A 353 4.07 -8.83 19.79
C ARG A 353 3.68 -7.36 19.76
N LEU A 354 4.60 -6.46 20.14
CA LEU A 354 4.31 -5.03 20.23
C LEU A 354 4.61 -4.28 18.94
N ASP A 355 5.52 -4.81 18.13
CA ASP A 355 5.84 -4.27 16.81
C ASP A 355 5.68 -5.35 15.74
N PRO A 356 4.46 -5.57 15.25
CA PRO A 356 4.18 -6.62 14.25
C PRO A 356 4.92 -6.39 12.93
N ASP A 357 5.28 -5.15 12.60
CA ASP A 357 6.00 -4.83 11.36
C ASP A 357 7.41 -5.42 11.33
N LEU A 358 7.98 -5.83 12.49
CA LEU A 358 9.28 -6.50 12.57
C LEU A 358 9.20 -8.04 12.38
N TYR A 359 8.03 -8.65 12.56
CA TYR A 359 7.89 -10.11 12.65
C TYR A 359 6.86 -10.70 11.69
N TYR A 360 5.94 -9.90 11.22
CA TYR A 360 4.98 -10.33 10.22
C TYR A 360 5.34 -9.65 8.91
N PRO A 361 5.73 -10.40 7.88
CA PRO A 361 5.90 -9.82 6.55
C PRO A 361 4.62 -9.06 6.21
N VAL A 362 4.80 -7.84 5.76
CA VAL A 362 3.71 -7.08 5.13
C VAL A 362 3.28 -7.93 3.94
N TYR A 363 1.99 -8.15 3.78
CA TYR A 363 1.43 -8.97 2.72
C TYR A 363 2.02 -8.55 1.37
N GLY A 364 2.90 -9.40 0.79
CA GLY A 364 3.61 -9.11 -0.44
C GLY A 364 5.14 -9.18 -0.37
N ASP A 365 5.73 -9.46 0.79
CA ASP A 365 7.17 -9.71 0.96
C ASP A 365 7.46 -11.22 0.84
N ASP A 366 7.33 -11.78 -0.37
CA ASP A 366 7.90 -13.07 -0.75
C ASP A 366 8.98 -12.86 -1.81
#